data_76621c26d789d370296fe95aec8ab2aa
#
_entry.id   76621c26d789d370296fe95aec8ab2aa
#
_cell.length_a   1.000
_cell.length_b   1.000
_cell.length_c   1.000
_cell.angle_alpha   90.00
_cell.angle_beta   90.00
_cell.angle_gamma   90.00
#
_symmetry.space_group_name_H-M   'P 1'
#
loop_
_entity.id
_entity.type
_entity.pdbx_description
1 polymer ?
#
loop_
_entity_poly.entity_id
_entity_poly.type
_entity_poly.pdbx_seq_one_letter_code
_entity_poly.pdbx_strand_id
1 'polypeptide(L)'
;MKVLKIDEHEKFYEYFDVETVDETEILSRNGEKVTAEIEIFSGNVVITRGKIIDGLREGRWEHFFDTGEPKGVNEYKSGLLDGLNEEYRRDGSKIFSGQFKKGKKSGHWCWYHENGIIEVEGEYIEDRREGKFIQNFESGNLFMETCYKNGLENGKVKIYYENGNIQAEYKRVDGLTEGEYRRYYENGKLSEEYNCTQGKL
;
A
#
# COMPACT_ATOMS: atom_id res chain seq x y z
N MET A 1 -20.29 -24.73 -6.09
CA MET A 1 -20.18 -23.57 -7.03
C MET A 1 -19.42 -24.06 -8.25
N LYS A 2 -19.70 -23.52 -9.44
CA LYS A 2 -18.96 -23.85 -10.67
C LYS A 2 -17.57 -23.20 -10.60
N VAL A 3 -16.52 -23.92 -11.00
CA VAL A 3 -15.18 -23.36 -11.18
C VAL A 3 -15.02 -23.02 -12.66
N LEU A 4 -14.68 -21.77 -12.95
CA LEU A 4 -14.32 -21.30 -14.28
C LEU A 4 -12.78 -21.24 -14.39
N LYS A 5 -12.24 -22.00 -15.36
CA LYS A 5 -10.83 -22.05 -15.66
C LYS A 5 -10.55 -21.20 -16.89
N ILE A 6 -9.68 -20.22 -16.77
CA ILE A 6 -9.38 -19.23 -17.81
C ILE A 6 -7.87 -19.28 -18.05
N ASP A 7 -7.45 -19.41 -19.32
CA ASP A 7 -6.04 -19.25 -19.69
C ASP A 7 -5.67 -17.76 -19.66
N GLU A 8 -4.47 -17.41 -19.20
CA GLU A 8 -4.01 -16.00 -19.16
C GLU A 8 -3.99 -15.34 -20.55
N HIS A 9 -3.76 -16.14 -21.61
CA HIS A 9 -3.78 -15.67 -22.99
C HIS A 9 -5.16 -15.26 -23.49
N GLU A 10 -6.24 -15.81 -22.88
CA GLU A 10 -7.63 -15.41 -23.16
C GLU A 10 -7.97 -14.05 -22.55
N LYS A 11 -7.04 -13.42 -21.82
CA LYS A 11 -7.21 -12.19 -21.02
C LYS A 11 -8.53 -12.15 -20.24
N PHE A 12 -8.47 -12.03 -18.95
CA PHE A 12 -9.63 -12.03 -18.04
C PHE A 12 -10.79 -11.13 -18.54
N TYR A 13 -10.47 -9.95 -19.05
CA TYR A 13 -11.47 -9.00 -19.57
C TYR A 13 -11.99 -9.32 -20.98
N GLU A 14 -11.38 -10.25 -21.72
CA GLU A 14 -11.92 -10.78 -22.98
C GLU A 14 -12.91 -11.95 -22.72
N TYR A 15 -12.75 -12.60 -21.57
CA TYR A 15 -13.65 -13.69 -21.14
C TYR A 15 -14.97 -13.20 -20.57
N PHE A 16 -15.01 -12.01 -20.00
CA PHE A 16 -16.19 -11.40 -19.39
C PHE A 16 -16.53 -10.07 -20.06
N ASP A 17 -17.83 -9.81 -20.17
CA ASP A 17 -18.32 -8.45 -20.40
C ASP A 17 -18.19 -7.69 -19.06
N VAL A 18 -17.52 -6.54 -19.08
CA VAL A 18 -17.26 -5.75 -17.88
C VAL A 18 -17.99 -4.42 -17.97
N GLU A 19 -18.85 -4.16 -16.99
CA GLU A 19 -19.50 -2.86 -16.79
C GLU A 19 -18.95 -2.25 -15.50
N THR A 20 -18.63 -0.95 -15.53
CA THR A 20 -18.17 -0.21 -14.33
C THR A 20 -19.29 0.69 -13.84
N VAL A 21 -19.73 0.46 -12.60
CA VAL A 21 -20.74 1.27 -11.91
C VAL A 21 -20.18 1.69 -10.55
N ASP A 22 -20.14 3.00 -10.28
CA ASP A 22 -19.63 3.58 -9.02
C ASP A 22 -18.26 2.98 -8.60
N GLU A 23 -17.29 3.02 -9.52
CA GLU A 23 -15.91 2.48 -9.34
C GLU A 23 -15.86 0.95 -9.13
N THR A 24 -16.97 0.23 -9.31
CA THR A 24 -17.04 -1.21 -9.13
C THR A 24 -17.20 -1.91 -10.48
N GLU A 25 -16.35 -2.90 -10.75
CA GLU A 25 -16.46 -3.76 -11.94
C GLU A 25 -17.53 -4.85 -11.72
N ILE A 26 -18.51 -4.90 -12.61
CA ILE A 26 -19.53 -5.95 -12.67
C ILE A 26 -19.20 -6.87 -13.84
N LEU A 27 -18.98 -8.14 -13.56
CA LEU A 27 -18.59 -9.15 -14.52
C LEU A 27 -19.81 -9.96 -14.99
N SER A 28 -20.09 -9.94 -16.28
CA SER A 28 -21.13 -10.74 -16.91
C SER A 28 -20.57 -11.59 -18.06
N ARG A 29 -21.30 -12.60 -18.48
CA ARG A 29 -21.01 -13.42 -19.65
C ARG A 29 -22.30 -13.77 -20.36
N ASN A 30 -22.38 -13.46 -21.65
CA ASN A 30 -23.61 -13.64 -22.45
C ASN A 30 -24.82 -12.92 -21.83
N GLY A 31 -24.62 -11.74 -21.23
CA GLY A 31 -25.67 -10.93 -20.62
C GLY A 31 -26.11 -11.38 -19.21
N GLU A 32 -25.49 -12.43 -18.64
CA GLU A 32 -25.79 -12.90 -17.29
C GLU A 32 -24.66 -12.59 -16.32
N LYS A 33 -24.99 -12.11 -15.11
CA LYS A 33 -24.00 -11.88 -14.04
C LYS A 33 -23.35 -13.20 -13.60
N VAL A 34 -22.04 -13.17 -13.45
CA VAL A 34 -21.27 -14.38 -13.11
C VAL A 34 -21.34 -14.68 -11.61
N THR A 35 -21.57 -15.93 -11.26
CA THR A 35 -21.37 -16.47 -9.91
C THR A 35 -20.57 -17.76 -10.02
N ALA A 36 -19.27 -17.69 -9.69
CA ALA A 36 -18.33 -18.80 -9.84
C ALA A 36 -17.08 -18.61 -8.98
N GLU A 37 -16.36 -19.70 -8.74
CA GLU A 37 -14.94 -19.67 -8.40
C GLU A 37 -14.13 -19.49 -9.69
N ILE A 38 -13.09 -18.67 -9.64
CA ILE A 38 -12.26 -18.34 -10.79
C ILE A 38 -10.86 -18.87 -10.54
N GLU A 39 -10.32 -19.55 -11.52
CA GLU A 39 -8.91 -19.92 -11.60
C GLU A 39 -8.37 -19.45 -12.95
N ILE A 40 -7.32 -18.62 -12.92
CA ILE A 40 -6.58 -18.16 -14.11
C ILE A 40 -5.26 -18.88 -14.14
N PHE A 41 -4.90 -19.44 -15.29
CA PHE A 41 -3.72 -20.26 -15.50
C PHE A 41 -2.73 -19.58 -16.44
N SER A 42 -1.44 -19.73 -16.14
CA SER A 42 -0.33 -19.58 -17.08
C SER A 42 0.23 -20.97 -17.35
N GLY A 43 -0.05 -21.51 -18.52
CA GLY A 43 0.22 -22.93 -18.81
C GLY A 43 -0.51 -23.86 -17.84
N ASN A 44 0.23 -24.59 -17.00
CA ASN A 44 -0.34 -25.50 -15.99
C ASN A 44 -0.35 -24.93 -14.57
N VAL A 45 0.08 -23.68 -14.39
CA VAL A 45 0.17 -23.03 -13.06
C VAL A 45 -1.01 -22.09 -12.86
N VAL A 46 -1.69 -22.18 -11.72
CA VAL A 46 -2.68 -21.19 -11.30
C VAL A 46 -1.94 -19.91 -10.90
N ILE A 47 -2.21 -18.82 -11.60
CA ILE A 47 -1.62 -17.50 -11.33
C ILE A 47 -2.57 -16.56 -10.59
N THR A 48 -3.87 -16.84 -10.62
CA THR A 48 -4.87 -16.09 -9.85
C THR A 48 -6.03 -16.99 -9.52
N ARG A 49 -6.55 -16.91 -8.29
CA ARG A 49 -7.80 -17.55 -7.91
C ARG A 49 -8.62 -16.67 -6.97
N GLY A 50 -9.93 -16.78 -7.07
CA GLY A 50 -10.85 -16.03 -6.25
C GLY A 50 -12.29 -16.38 -6.55
N LYS A 51 -13.21 -15.57 -6.06
CA LYS A 51 -14.64 -15.82 -6.18
C LYS A 51 -15.36 -14.61 -6.72
N ILE A 52 -16.32 -14.86 -7.63
CA ILE A 52 -17.27 -13.87 -8.12
C ILE A 52 -18.67 -14.30 -7.67
N ILE A 53 -19.45 -13.35 -7.14
CA ILE A 53 -20.86 -13.53 -6.79
C ILE A 53 -21.65 -12.40 -7.44
N ASP A 54 -22.67 -12.75 -8.23
CA ASP A 54 -23.53 -11.79 -8.94
C ASP A 54 -22.74 -10.72 -9.72
N GLY A 55 -21.66 -11.15 -10.36
CA GLY A 55 -20.76 -10.30 -11.15
C GLY A 55 -19.69 -9.55 -10.34
N LEU A 56 -19.68 -9.64 -9.01
CA LEU A 56 -18.79 -8.89 -8.15
C LEU A 56 -17.70 -9.78 -7.53
N ARG A 57 -16.46 -9.29 -7.46
CA ARG A 57 -15.41 -9.97 -6.70
C ARG A 57 -15.81 -10.03 -5.23
N GLU A 58 -15.63 -11.20 -4.61
CA GLU A 58 -16.00 -11.44 -3.22
C GLU A 58 -14.95 -12.27 -2.49
N GLY A 59 -14.69 -11.92 -1.22
CA GLY A 59 -13.75 -12.62 -0.35
C GLY A 59 -12.28 -12.50 -0.80
N ARG A 60 -11.51 -13.53 -0.46
CA ARG A 60 -10.06 -13.58 -0.67
C ARG A 60 -9.74 -13.94 -2.12
N TRP A 61 -8.91 -13.10 -2.76
CA TRP A 61 -8.29 -13.32 -4.04
C TRP A 61 -6.79 -13.50 -3.85
N GLU A 62 -6.24 -14.56 -4.41
CA GLU A 62 -4.84 -14.91 -4.31
C GLU A 62 -4.18 -14.85 -5.68
N HIS A 63 -3.00 -14.27 -5.71
CA HIS A 63 -2.17 -14.13 -6.90
C HIS A 63 -0.87 -14.89 -6.70
N PHE A 64 -0.39 -15.51 -7.75
CA PHE A 64 0.84 -16.30 -7.74
C PHE A 64 1.73 -15.87 -8.90
N PHE A 65 3.00 -16.10 -8.77
CA PHE A 65 3.93 -16.03 -9.87
C PHE A 65 3.70 -17.21 -10.84
N ASP A 66 4.26 -17.12 -12.04
CA ASP A 66 4.24 -18.18 -13.05
C ASP A 66 4.93 -19.49 -12.61
N THR A 67 5.73 -19.43 -11.55
CA THR A 67 6.39 -20.54 -10.87
C THR A 67 5.56 -21.15 -9.73
N GLY A 68 4.43 -20.51 -9.35
CA GLY A 68 3.47 -20.96 -8.36
C GLY A 68 3.65 -20.40 -6.96
N GLU A 69 4.73 -19.65 -6.69
CA GLU A 69 4.90 -18.99 -5.40
C GLU A 69 3.91 -17.84 -5.20
N PRO A 70 3.50 -17.54 -3.96
CA PRO A 70 2.61 -16.43 -3.66
C PRO A 70 3.18 -15.09 -4.17
N LYS A 71 2.34 -14.32 -4.88
CA LYS A 71 2.63 -12.97 -5.35
C LYS A 71 1.84 -11.92 -4.57
N GLY A 72 0.63 -12.25 -4.13
CA GLY A 72 -0.18 -11.29 -3.38
C GLY A 72 -1.55 -11.83 -2.97
N VAL A 73 -2.18 -11.04 -2.13
CA VAL A 73 -3.54 -11.28 -1.62
C VAL A 73 -4.31 -9.99 -1.62
N ASN A 74 -5.55 -10.06 -2.10
CA ASN A 74 -6.52 -8.99 -2.01
C ASN A 74 -7.83 -9.53 -1.40
N GLU A 75 -8.44 -8.79 -0.49
CA GLU A 75 -9.78 -9.12 -0.02
C GLU A 75 -10.80 -8.15 -0.59
N TYR A 76 -11.91 -8.69 -1.07
CA TYR A 76 -12.99 -7.96 -1.70
C TYR A 76 -14.31 -8.18 -0.98
N LYS A 77 -15.12 -7.14 -0.95
CA LYS A 77 -16.51 -7.19 -0.54
C LYS A 77 -17.36 -6.41 -1.53
N SER A 78 -18.30 -7.10 -2.16
CA SER A 78 -19.19 -6.51 -3.17
C SER A 78 -18.42 -5.73 -4.25
N GLY A 79 -17.33 -6.32 -4.77
CA GLY A 79 -16.48 -5.77 -5.84
C GLY A 79 -15.43 -4.76 -5.41
N LEU A 80 -15.52 -4.19 -4.22
CA LEU A 80 -14.55 -3.23 -3.69
C LEU A 80 -13.49 -3.94 -2.83
N LEU A 81 -12.26 -3.43 -2.84
CA LEU A 81 -11.24 -3.85 -1.88
C LEU A 81 -11.74 -3.57 -0.45
N ASP A 82 -11.85 -4.60 0.39
CA ASP A 82 -12.31 -4.49 1.78
C ASP A 82 -11.69 -5.62 2.60
N GLY A 83 -10.65 -5.32 3.35
CA GLY A 83 -9.84 -6.26 4.11
C GLY A 83 -8.38 -6.23 3.72
N LEU A 84 -7.67 -7.35 3.88
CA LEU A 84 -6.24 -7.50 3.70
C LEU A 84 -5.80 -7.24 2.26
N ASN A 85 -4.67 -6.55 2.12
CA ASN A 85 -3.96 -6.36 0.87
C ASN A 85 -2.46 -6.53 1.12
N GLU A 86 -1.84 -7.54 0.48
CA GLU A 86 -0.42 -7.85 0.61
C GLU A 86 0.17 -8.17 -0.76
N GLU A 87 1.44 -7.80 -0.93
CA GLU A 87 2.23 -8.17 -2.11
C GLU A 87 3.61 -8.70 -1.68
N TYR A 88 4.10 -9.69 -2.43
CA TYR A 88 5.36 -10.39 -2.15
C TYR A 88 6.28 -10.35 -3.36
N ARG A 89 7.57 -10.37 -3.11
CA ARG A 89 8.62 -10.63 -4.10
C ARG A 89 8.71 -12.13 -4.38
N ARG A 90 9.44 -12.49 -5.45
CA ARG A 90 9.66 -13.89 -5.83
C ARG A 90 10.40 -14.73 -4.77
N ASP A 91 11.20 -14.08 -3.92
CA ASP A 91 11.90 -14.74 -2.79
C ASP A 91 11.00 -14.95 -1.56
N GLY A 92 9.73 -14.53 -1.64
CA GLY A 92 8.74 -14.62 -0.57
C GLY A 92 8.78 -13.46 0.44
N SER A 93 9.73 -12.52 0.32
CA SER A 93 9.74 -11.32 1.15
C SER A 93 8.57 -10.40 0.79
N LYS A 94 8.02 -9.68 1.78
CA LYS A 94 6.92 -8.73 1.54
C LYS A 94 7.42 -7.48 0.83
N ILE A 95 6.58 -6.94 -0.07
CA ILE A 95 6.71 -5.59 -0.62
C ILE A 95 5.93 -4.62 0.23
N PHE A 96 4.67 -4.95 0.52
CA PHE A 96 3.82 -4.19 1.43
C PHE A 96 2.75 -5.07 2.09
N SER A 97 2.17 -4.55 3.17
CA SER A 97 1.01 -5.11 3.85
C SER A 97 0.15 -3.98 4.38
N GLY A 98 -1.16 -4.07 4.19
CA GLY A 98 -2.11 -3.10 4.70
C GLY A 98 -3.56 -3.56 4.54
N GLN A 99 -4.48 -2.67 4.82
CA GLN A 99 -5.91 -2.96 4.72
C GLN A 99 -6.63 -1.90 3.91
N PHE A 100 -7.64 -2.34 3.18
CA PHE A 100 -8.62 -1.48 2.56
C PHE A 100 -9.96 -1.55 3.29
N LYS A 101 -10.73 -0.48 3.20
CA LYS A 101 -12.12 -0.42 3.60
C LYS A 101 -12.91 0.31 2.53
N LYS A 102 -13.83 -0.40 1.89
CA LYS A 102 -14.64 0.14 0.78
C LYS A 102 -13.79 0.82 -0.31
N GLY A 103 -12.74 0.14 -0.76
CA GLY A 103 -11.84 0.60 -1.81
C GLY A 103 -10.78 1.62 -1.39
N LYS A 104 -10.76 2.07 -0.13
CA LYS A 104 -9.82 3.08 0.38
C LYS A 104 -8.86 2.50 1.41
N LYS A 105 -7.59 2.91 1.37
CA LYS A 105 -6.60 2.54 2.39
C LYS A 105 -7.11 2.93 3.77
N SER A 106 -7.02 2.00 4.73
CA SER A 106 -7.49 2.16 6.10
C SER A 106 -6.61 1.38 7.06
N GLY A 107 -6.43 1.88 8.30
CA GLY A 107 -5.61 1.22 9.30
C GLY A 107 -4.12 1.28 8.98
N HIS A 108 -3.38 0.37 9.59
CA HIS A 108 -1.92 0.33 9.52
C HIS A 108 -1.42 -0.20 8.19
N TRP A 109 -0.42 0.49 7.60
CA TRP A 109 0.25 0.10 6.38
C TRP A 109 1.75 0.04 6.60
N CYS A 110 2.39 -1.03 6.09
CA CYS A 110 3.83 -1.25 6.10
C CYS A 110 4.33 -1.49 4.68
N TRP A 111 5.44 -0.86 4.33
CA TRP A 111 6.27 -1.16 3.16
C TRP A 111 7.60 -1.70 3.62
N TYR A 112 8.21 -2.56 2.84
CA TYR A 112 9.41 -3.31 3.23
C TYR A 112 10.54 -3.13 2.21
N HIS A 113 11.73 -2.89 2.71
CA HIS A 113 12.97 -3.02 1.94
C HIS A 113 13.13 -4.43 1.38
N GLU A 114 14.05 -4.62 0.42
CA GLU A 114 14.32 -5.94 -0.17
C GLU A 114 14.83 -6.96 0.87
N ASN A 115 15.51 -6.49 1.90
CA ASN A 115 16.00 -7.33 3.02
C ASN A 115 14.91 -7.70 4.05
N GLY A 116 13.65 -7.28 3.83
CA GLY A 116 12.49 -7.57 4.69
C GLY A 116 12.33 -6.64 5.90
N ILE A 117 13.22 -5.67 6.09
CA ILE A 117 13.09 -4.64 7.13
C ILE A 117 12.00 -3.65 6.71
N ILE A 118 11.20 -3.16 7.66
CA ILE A 118 10.20 -2.13 7.39
C ILE A 118 10.90 -0.85 6.90
N GLU A 119 10.56 -0.42 5.68
CA GLU A 119 10.99 0.84 5.09
C GLU A 119 10.14 2.00 5.59
N VAL A 120 8.81 1.87 5.47
CA VAL A 120 7.85 2.91 5.89
C VAL A 120 6.66 2.24 6.55
N GLU A 121 6.19 2.83 7.64
CA GLU A 121 4.94 2.43 8.27
C GLU A 121 4.13 3.63 8.77
N GLY A 122 2.82 3.46 8.86
CA GLY A 122 1.91 4.47 9.41
C GLY A 122 0.44 4.13 9.18
N GLU A 123 -0.42 4.99 9.69
CA GLU A 123 -1.86 4.81 9.63
C GLU A 123 -2.49 5.58 8.46
N TYR A 124 -3.54 4.97 7.87
CA TYR A 124 -4.38 5.59 6.85
C TYR A 124 -5.84 5.63 7.27
N ILE A 125 -6.51 6.74 6.99
CA ILE A 125 -7.95 6.91 7.10
C ILE A 125 -8.45 7.41 5.74
N GLU A 126 -9.25 6.59 5.02
CA GLU A 126 -9.82 6.93 3.71
C GLU A 126 -8.77 7.50 2.72
N ASP A 127 -7.69 6.74 2.47
CA ASP A 127 -6.54 7.07 1.61
C ASP A 127 -5.64 8.20 2.13
N ARG A 128 -5.97 8.84 3.23
CA ARG A 128 -5.17 9.93 3.80
C ARG A 128 -4.27 9.42 4.92
N ARG A 129 -3.01 9.82 4.89
CA ARG A 129 -2.08 9.57 6.00
C ARG A 129 -2.59 10.27 7.25
N GLU A 130 -2.55 9.57 8.40
CA GLU A 130 -2.99 10.09 9.70
C GLU A 130 -2.05 9.62 10.81
N GLY A 131 -1.73 10.52 11.77
CA GLY A 131 -0.86 10.19 12.89
C GLY A 131 0.62 10.07 12.52
N LYS A 132 1.34 9.27 13.30
CA LYS A 132 2.80 9.10 13.15
C LYS A 132 3.13 8.19 11.98
N PHE A 133 4.11 8.61 11.18
CA PHE A 133 4.79 7.83 10.16
C PHE A 133 6.26 7.67 10.53
N ILE A 134 6.76 6.47 10.36
CA ILE A 134 8.17 6.09 10.59
C ILE A 134 8.73 5.61 9.28
N GLN A 135 9.97 6.05 8.98
CA GLN A 135 10.76 5.54 7.88
C GLN A 135 12.12 5.09 8.41
N ASN A 136 12.58 3.94 7.95
CA ASN A 136 13.86 3.36 8.34
C ASN A 136 14.80 3.22 7.14
N PHE A 137 16.08 3.21 7.41
CA PHE A 137 17.13 2.77 6.50
C PHE A 137 17.05 1.25 6.27
N GLU A 138 17.75 0.75 5.25
CA GLU A 138 17.89 -0.69 5.00
C GLU A 138 18.54 -1.46 6.16
N SER A 139 19.35 -0.78 6.97
CA SER A 139 19.93 -1.33 8.21
C SER A 139 18.90 -1.56 9.32
N GLY A 140 17.71 -0.96 9.20
CA GLY A 140 16.68 -0.91 10.24
C GLY A 140 16.80 0.26 11.20
N ASN A 141 17.86 1.07 11.09
CA ASN A 141 17.99 2.29 11.87
C ASN A 141 16.95 3.32 11.41
N LEU A 142 16.46 4.12 12.36
CA LEU A 142 15.46 5.14 12.09
C LEU A 142 16.04 6.23 11.16
N PHE A 143 15.34 6.47 10.02
CA PHE A 143 15.68 7.55 9.09
C PHE A 143 14.83 8.80 9.36
N MET A 144 13.51 8.66 9.48
CA MET A 144 12.63 9.80 9.65
C MET A 144 11.41 9.47 10.50
N GLU A 145 11.01 10.43 11.32
CA GLU A 145 9.72 10.47 12.01
C GLU A 145 8.98 11.73 11.59
N THR A 146 7.73 11.58 11.21
CA THR A 146 6.83 12.70 10.90
C THR A 146 5.41 12.39 11.34
N CYS A 147 4.58 13.42 11.47
CA CYS A 147 3.16 13.26 11.77
C CYS A 147 2.32 13.84 10.65
N TYR A 148 1.19 13.19 10.38
CA TYR A 148 0.21 13.60 9.39
C TYR A 148 -1.14 13.89 10.05
N LYS A 149 -1.87 14.83 9.48
CA LYS A 149 -3.26 15.11 9.80
C LYS A 149 -4.01 15.35 8.50
N ASN A 150 -5.04 14.55 8.24
CA ASN A 150 -5.81 14.62 6.98
C ASN A 150 -4.96 14.58 5.70
N GLY A 151 -3.86 13.82 5.70
CA GLY A 151 -2.96 13.66 4.56
C GLY A 151 -1.85 14.70 4.43
N LEU A 152 -1.85 15.76 5.22
CA LEU A 152 -0.82 16.79 5.25
C LEU A 152 0.14 16.59 6.42
N GLU A 153 1.43 16.85 6.22
CA GLU A 153 2.39 16.83 7.32
C GLU A 153 1.99 17.89 8.36
N ASN A 154 1.84 17.46 9.61
CA ASN A 154 1.39 18.32 10.70
C ASN A 154 1.98 17.84 12.03
N GLY A 155 2.95 18.55 12.56
CA GLY A 155 3.66 18.17 13.76
C GLY A 155 5.17 18.30 13.63
N LYS A 156 5.89 17.67 14.56
CA LYS A 156 7.35 17.61 14.53
C LYS A 156 7.83 16.63 13.47
N VAL A 157 8.87 17.01 12.75
CA VAL A 157 9.62 16.15 11.83
C VAL A 157 11.04 16.03 12.39
N LYS A 158 11.54 14.80 12.42
CA LYS A 158 12.94 14.51 12.74
C LYS A 158 13.52 13.61 11.66
N ILE A 159 14.69 13.98 11.18
CA ILE A 159 15.49 13.20 10.24
C ILE A 159 16.77 12.80 10.93
N TYR A 160 17.23 11.59 10.72
CA TYR A 160 18.39 11.02 11.38
C TYR A 160 19.45 10.60 10.36
N TYR A 161 20.68 10.66 10.75
CA TYR A 161 21.79 9.98 10.09
C TYR A 161 21.74 8.47 10.41
N GLU A 162 22.44 7.68 9.61
CA GLU A 162 22.55 6.23 9.79
C GLU A 162 23.13 5.85 11.19
N ASN A 163 24.00 6.71 11.76
CA ASN A 163 24.57 6.52 13.10
C ASN A 163 23.60 6.87 14.24
N GLY A 164 22.35 7.25 13.94
CA GLY A 164 21.30 7.59 14.89
C GLY A 164 21.31 9.04 15.38
N ASN A 165 22.29 9.86 15.00
CA ASN A 165 22.29 11.27 15.35
C ASN A 165 21.27 12.04 14.50
N ILE A 166 20.65 13.07 15.09
CA ILE A 166 19.69 13.92 14.39
C ILE A 166 20.44 14.67 13.26
N GLN A 167 19.91 14.59 12.04
CA GLN A 167 20.35 15.36 10.89
C GLN A 167 19.57 16.68 10.78
N ALA A 168 18.24 16.62 10.98
CA ALA A 168 17.40 17.82 10.98
C ALA A 168 16.19 17.62 11.89
N GLU A 169 15.73 18.71 12.48
CA GLU A 169 14.46 18.77 13.18
C GLU A 169 13.74 20.08 12.89
N TYR A 170 12.43 19.99 12.71
CA TYR A 170 11.58 21.14 12.42
C TYR A 170 10.11 20.77 12.67
N LYS A 171 9.23 21.78 12.50
CA LYS A 171 7.80 21.60 12.61
C LYS A 171 7.12 21.86 11.27
N ARG A 172 6.11 21.05 10.94
CA ARG A 172 5.15 21.27 9.86
C ARG A 172 3.80 21.71 10.42
N VAL A 173 3.15 22.62 9.73
CA VAL A 173 1.75 22.99 9.94
C VAL A 173 1.10 23.01 8.56
N ASP A 174 0.15 22.11 8.35
CA ASP A 174 -0.57 21.95 7.08
C ASP A 174 0.39 21.83 5.86
N GLY A 175 1.47 21.05 6.02
CA GLY A 175 2.47 20.80 4.99
C GLY A 175 3.55 21.87 4.84
N LEU A 176 3.48 23.01 5.54
CA LEU A 176 4.46 24.08 5.49
C LEU A 176 5.38 24.07 6.72
N THR A 177 6.67 24.38 6.53
CA THR A 177 7.60 24.52 7.65
C THR A 177 7.24 25.76 8.45
N GLU A 178 7.13 25.63 9.77
CA GLU A 178 6.74 26.69 10.68
C GLU A 178 7.60 26.70 11.94
N GLY A 179 8.11 27.88 12.31
CA GLY A 179 8.96 28.06 13.46
C GLY A 179 10.40 27.63 13.19
N GLU A 180 11.04 27.15 14.23
CA GLU A 180 12.45 26.85 14.24
C GLU A 180 12.79 25.61 13.38
N TYR A 181 13.78 25.74 12.51
CA TYR A 181 14.42 24.70 11.75
C TYR A 181 15.88 24.57 12.21
N ARG A 182 16.30 23.36 12.59
CA ARG A 182 17.67 23.04 12.97
C ARG A 182 18.20 21.93 12.11
N ARG A 183 19.44 22.06 11.68
CA ARG A 183 20.22 21.04 11.01
C ARG A 183 21.54 20.81 11.73
N TYR A 184 21.97 19.57 11.77
CA TYR A 184 23.15 19.15 12.47
C TYR A 184 24.11 18.42 11.53
N TYR A 185 25.38 18.46 11.82
CA TYR A 185 26.39 17.58 11.24
C TYR A 185 26.24 16.17 11.82
N GLU A 186 26.81 15.17 11.13
CA GLU A 186 26.78 13.78 11.56
C GLU A 186 27.37 13.54 12.96
N ASN A 187 28.33 14.42 13.39
CA ASN A 187 28.88 14.41 14.75
C ASN A 187 27.99 15.07 15.81
N GLY A 188 26.73 15.43 15.46
CA GLY A 188 25.74 16.04 16.33
C GLY A 188 25.93 17.56 16.61
N LYS A 189 26.93 18.21 16.03
CA LYS A 189 27.08 19.67 16.18
C LYS A 189 26.09 20.42 15.29
N LEU A 190 25.51 21.50 15.80
CA LEU A 190 24.61 22.37 15.05
C LEU A 190 25.33 22.92 13.80
N SER A 191 24.70 22.78 12.64
CA SER A 191 25.17 23.27 11.35
C SER A 191 24.45 24.53 10.92
N GLU A 192 23.11 24.52 11.06
CA GLU A 192 22.25 25.61 10.61
C GLU A 192 21.08 25.75 11.56
N GLU A 193 20.63 26.97 11.79
CA GLU A 193 19.41 27.28 12.54
C GLU A 193 18.79 28.55 11.95
N TYR A 194 17.48 28.48 11.69
CA TYR A 194 16.70 29.62 11.20
C TYR A 194 15.22 29.45 11.55
N ASN A 195 14.46 30.54 11.45
CA ASN A 195 13.01 30.51 11.62
C ASN A 195 12.30 30.56 10.28
N CYS A 196 11.30 29.74 10.11
CA CYS A 196 10.41 29.73 8.96
C CYS A 196 9.03 30.26 9.35
N THR A 197 8.41 31.03 8.45
CA THR A 197 7.01 31.40 8.55
C THR A 197 6.32 31.05 7.23
N GLN A 198 5.32 30.20 7.27
CA GLN A 198 4.60 29.72 6.09
C GLN A 198 5.54 29.15 4.99
N GLY A 199 6.57 28.38 5.39
CA GLY A 199 7.53 27.79 4.49
C GLY A 199 8.58 28.76 3.90
N LYS A 200 8.63 30.01 4.35
CA LYS A 200 9.63 31.01 3.94
C LYS A 200 10.61 31.27 5.08
N LEU A 201 11.87 31.53 4.70
CA LEU A 201 12.93 32.01 5.59
C LEU A 201 12.70 33.45 6.01
#